data_2db7be213c2123fe6ded38313f5eb75b
#
_entry.id   2db7be213c2123fe6ded38313f5eb75b
#
_cell.length_a   1.000
_cell.length_b   1.000
_cell.length_c   1.000
_cell.angle_alpha   90.00
_cell.angle_beta   90.00
_cell.angle_gamma   90.00
#
_symmetry.space_group_name_H-M   'P 1'
#
loop_
_entity.id
_entity.type
_entity.pdbx_description
1 polymer ?
#
loop_
_entity_poly.entity_id
_entity_poly.type
_entity_poly.pdbx_seq_one_letter_code
_entity_poly.pdbx_strand_id
1 'polypeptide(L)'
;MKLPYQNELYELRKWIDNINSNLSFQLQFQRTPQEINSVRKWISVICVNIQGEYPFYASLLPQISNLLFTVNNMGMGYLNPAAFGELVVVIRHIEAEPVPTPFWATVHERIVHISANLYKDGHYASAAEKAVKEVEVRLKEKFAELKPNAFVPKEITEVISALFSDNGVFHFCDTSTISGKNYHRGVRLLFEGTMAAYRNPSSHANLETEKREALEQIMLASQLMYVLDLPQN
;
A
#
# COMPACT_ATOMS: atom_id res chain seq x y z
N MET A 1 -0.45 -8.69 -9.22
CA MET A 1 -0.13 -7.44 -9.96
C MET A 1 1.37 -7.46 -10.28
N LYS A 2 1.80 -7.24 -11.53
CA LYS A 2 3.23 -7.19 -11.87
C LYS A 2 3.78 -5.83 -11.46
N LEU A 3 4.95 -5.81 -10.79
CA LEU A 3 5.65 -4.57 -10.48
C LEU A 3 6.11 -3.89 -11.78
N PRO A 4 6.08 -2.55 -11.85
CA PRO A 4 6.49 -1.82 -13.06
C PRO A 4 7.96 -2.07 -13.46
N TYR A 5 8.80 -2.55 -12.54
CA TYR A 5 10.22 -2.86 -12.74
C TYR A 5 10.56 -4.35 -12.64
N GLN A 6 9.57 -5.23 -12.64
CA GLN A 6 9.77 -6.67 -12.42
C GLN A 6 10.63 -7.34 -13.52
N ASN A 7 10.49 -6.90 -14.75
CA ASN A 7 11.29 -7.44 -15.85
C ASN A 7 12.76 -7.00 -15.74
N GLU A 8 13.01 -5.75 -15.42
CA GLU A 8 14.35 -5.18 -15.25
C GLU A 8 15.05 -5.80 -14.02
N LEU A 9 14.31 -6.03 -12.93
CA LEU A 9 14.83 -6.72 -11.76
C LEU A 9 15.22 -8.17 -12.10
N TYR A 10 14.39 -8.89 -12.82
CA TYR A 10 14.67 -10.25 -13.29
C TYR A 10 15.92 -10.31 -14.19
N GLU A 11 16.03 -9.42 -15.18
CA GLU A 11 17.18 -9.39 -16.11
C GLU A 11 18.48 -9.00 -15.38
N LEU A 12 18.42 -8.01 -14.47
CA LEU A 12 19.56 -7.61 -13.65
C LEU A 12 20.01 -8.75 -12.74
N ARG A 13 19.10 -9.46 -12.10
CA ARG A 13 19.40 -10.62 -11.28
C ARG A 13 20.05 -11.73 -12.07
N LYS A 14 19.49 -12.08 -13.22
CA LYS A 14 20.05 -13.09 -14.12
C LYS A 14 21.48 -12.75 -14.54
N TRP A 15 21.73 -11.47 -14.81
CA TRP A 15 23.07 -10.96 -15.11
C TRP A 15 24.02 -11.09 -13.91
N ILE A 16 23.57 -10.71 -12.70
CA ILE A 16 24.33 -10.90 -11.44
C ILE A 16 24.67 -12.37 -11.20
N ASP A 17 23.72 -13.27 -11.33
CA ASP A 17 23.92 -14.71 -11.11
C ASP A 17 24.92 -15.31 -12.10
N ASN A 18 24.87 -14.89 -13.36
CA ASN A 18 25.84 -15.29 -14.37
C ASN A 18 27.28 -14.85 -14.02
N ILE A 19 27.45 -13.65 -13.46
CA ILE A 19 28.76 -13.15 -13.02
C ILE A 19 29.23 -13.94 -11.79
N ASN A 20 28.35 -14.14 -10.81
CA ASN A 20 28.66 -14.85 -9.58
C ASN A 20 29.04 -16.33 -9.82
N SER A 21 28.51 -16.97 -10.88
CA SER A 21 28.80 -18.36 -11.19
C SER A 21 30.28 -18.61 -11.50
N ASN A 22 31.02 -17.59 -11.97
CA ASN A 22 32.46 -17.65 -12.20
C ASN A 22 33.15 -16.29 -11.99
N LEU A 23 33.02 -15.75 -10.78
CA LEU A 23 33.39 -14.37 -10.46
C LEU A 23 34.82 -14.03 -10.84
N SER A 24 35.81 -14.90 -10.52
CA SER A 24 37.23 -14.66 -10.79
C SER A 24 37.52 -14.45 -12.28
N PHE A 25 36.88 -15.22 -13.15
CA PHE A 25 36.98 -15.06 -14.60
C PHE A 25 36.23 -13.82 -15.08
N GLN A 26 35.04 -13.63 -14.57
CA GLN A 26 34.14 -12.53 -14.98
C GLN A 26 34.70 -11.14 -14.64
N LEU A 27 35.47 -11.00 -13.57
CA LEU A 27 36.16 -9.75 -13.20
C LEU A 27 37.24 -9.34 -14.19
N GLN A 28 37.86 -10.32 -14.90
CA GLN A 28 38.88 -10.08 -15.91
C GLN A 28 38.28 -9.87 -17.31
N PHE A 29 37.00 -10.14 -17.47
CA PHE A 29 36.34 -10.08 -18.77
C PHE A 29 35.90 -8.67 -19.11
N GLN A 30 36.24 -8.23 -20.33
CA GLN A 30 35.87 -6.92 -20.83
C GLN A 30 34.42 -6.92 -21.31
N ARG A 31 33.60 -5.98 -20.81
CA ARG A 31 32.18 -5.83 -21.14
C ARG A 31 32.00 -4.96 -22.38
N THR A 32 31.01 -5.30 -23.19
CA THR A 32 30.64 -4.52 -24.36
C THR A 32 29.84 -3.28 -23.98
N PRO A 33 29.84 -2.22 -24.81
CA PRO A 33 28.99 -1.04 -24.60
C PRO A 33 27.50 -1.39 -24.50
N GLN A 34 27.03 -2.39 -25.25
CA GLN A 34 25.64 -2.85 -25.18
C GLN A 34 25.29 -3.43 -23.83
N GLU A 35 26.14 -4.31 -23.29
CA GLU A 35 25.93 -4.90 -21.97
C GLU A 35 25.92 -3.82 -20.88
N ILE A 36 26.89 -2.92 -20.89
CA ILE A 36 26.99 -1.81 -19.92
C ILE A 36 25.73 -0.94 -19.96
N ASN A 37 25.27 -0.57 -21.16
CA ASN A 37 24.07 0.26 -21.32
C ASN A 37 22.80 -0.48 -20.87
N SER A 38 22.69 -1.78 -21.12
CA SER A 38 21.56 -2.58 -20.64
C SER A 38 21.50 -2.62 -19.12
N VAL A 39 22.62 -2.90 -18.47
CA VAL A 39 22.70 -2.95 -17.00
C VAL A 39 22.35 -1.58 -16.39
N ARG A 40 22.91 -0.49 -16.91
CA ARG A 40 22.59 0.88 -16.46
C ARG A 40 21.12 1.23 -16.64
N LYS A 41 20.52 0.81 -17.75
CA LYS A 41 19.10 1.00 -18.03
C LYS A 41 18.25 0.27 -16.99
N TRP A 42 18.53 -1.01 -16.71
CA TRP A 42 17.78 -1.77 -15.71
C TRP A 42 17.87 -1.12 -14.34
N ILE A 43 19.08 -0.74 -13.90
CA ILE A 43 19.28 -0.04 -12.62
C ILE A 43 18.48 1.28 -12.59
N SER A 44 18.48 2.06 -13.66
CA SER A 44 17.76 3.33 -13.75
C SER A 44 16.23 3.13 -13.62
N VAL A 45 15.67 2.14 -14.33
CA VAL A 45 14.24 1.83 -14.25
C VAL A 45 13.85 1.38 -12.84
N ILE A 46 14.63 0.49 -12.23
CA ILE A 46 14.40 0.06 -10.86
C ILE A 46 14.44 1.27 -9.92
N CYS A 47 15.50 2.10 -10.00
CA CYS A 47 15.70 3.28 -9.15
C CYS A 47 14.50 4.23 -9.16
N VAL A 48 13.99 4.58 -10.36
CA VAL A 48 12.86 5.50 -10.51
C VAL A 48 11.58 4.92 -9.86
N ASN A 49 11.36 3.63 -10.00
CA ASN A 49 10.13 2.99 -9.54
C ASN A 49 10.12 2.68 -8.04
N ILE A 50 11.30 2.56 -7.40
CA ILE A 50 11.39 2.24 -5.96
C ILE A 50 11.54 3.48 -5.05
N GLN A 51 11.58 4.69 -5.61
CA GLN A 51 11.81 5.93 -4.82
C GLN A 51 10.83 6.14 -3.67
N GLY A 52 9.56 5.79 -3.87
CA GLY A 52 8.52 5.93 -2.85
C GLY A 52 8.57 4.86 -1.76
N GLU A 53 9.07 3.68 -2.08
CA GLU A 53 9.02 2.49 -1.22
C GLU A 53 10.35 2.24 -0.52
N TYR A 54 11.47 2.47 -1.24
CA TYR A 54 12.84 2.24 -0.78
C TYR A 54 13.74 3.45 -1.05
N PRO A 55 13.49 4.62 -0.45
CA PRO A 55 14.23 5.86 -0.75
C PRO A 55 15.74 5.74 -0.53
N PHE A 56 16.16 4.93 0.45
CA PHE A 56 17.56 4.67 0.73
C PHE A 56 18.23 3.95 -0.45
N TYR A 57 17.67 2.84 -0.93
CA TYR A 57 18.23 2.09 -2.07
C TYR A 57 18.13 2.88 -3.37
N ALA A 58 17.06 3.65 -3.56
CA ALA A 58 16.92 4.55 -4.70
C ALA A 58 18.02 5.63 -4.73
N SER A 59 18.54 6.08 -3.61
CA SER A 59 19.66 7.02 -3.53
C SER A 59 21.03 6.37 -3.80
N LEU A 60 21.19 5.07 -3.49
CA LEU A 60 22.43 4.32 -3.68
C LEU A 60 22.61 3.82 -5.12
N LEU A 61 21.55 3.35 -5.77
CA LEU A 61 21.62 2.71 -7.07
C LEU A 61 22.29 3.57 -8.18
N PRO A 62 22.06 4.90 -8.27
CA PRO A 62 22.76 5.75 -9.24
C PRO A 62 24.26 5.82 -8.96
N GLN A 63 24.69 5.87 -7.71
CA GLN A 63 26.10 5.91 -7.32
C GLN A 63 26.79 4.60 -7.67
N ILE A 64 26.17 3.47 -7.34
CA ILE A 64 26.64 2.13 -7.72
C ILE A 64 26.74 2.02 -9.26
N SER A 65 25.70 2.43 -10.00
CA SER A 65 25.67 2.38 -11.46
C SER A 65 26.84 3.15 -12.11
N ASN A 66 27.19 4.30 -11.56
CA ASN A 66 28.33 5.11 -12.04
C ASN A 66 29.67 4.46 -11.79
N LEU A 67 29.84 3.77 -10.66
CA LEU A 67 31.08 3.11 -10.25
C LEU A 67 31.22 1.68 -10.79
N LEU A 68 30.13 1.08 -11.27
CA LEU A 68 30.05 -0.34 -11.60
C LEU A 68 31.01 -0.76 -12.72
N PHE A 69 31.32 0.13 -13.67
CA PHE A 69 32.20 -0.16 -14.78
C PHE A 69 33.28 0.92 -14.94
N THR A 70 34.54 0.50 -15.05
CA THR A 70 35.62 1.34 -15.53
C THR A 70 35.70 1.25 -17.05
N VAL A 71 35.27 2.31 -17.75
CA VAL A 71 35.08 2.32 -19.20
C VAL A 71 36.21 3.05 -19.90
N ASN A 72 36.72 2.47 -21.00
CA ASN A 72 37.73 3.09 -21.88
C ASN A 72 37.10 3.97 -22.98
N ASN A 73 37.95 4.62 -23.78
CA ASN A 73 37.51 5.50 -24.87
C ASN A 73 36.67 4.82 -25.97
N MET A 74 36.68 3.48 -26.06
CA MET A 74 35.87 2.70 -27.01
C MET A 74 34.54 2.26 -26.41
N GLY A 75 34.24 2.67 -25.18
CA GLY A 75 33.03 2.28 -24.48
C GLY A 75 33.05 0.86 -23.85
N MET A 76 34.16 0.14 -24.01
CA MET A 76 34.38 -1.16 -23.37
C MET A 76 34.81 -0.97 -21.92
N GLY A 77 34.35 -1.84 -21.01
CA GLY A 77 34.65 -1.66 -19.60
C GLY A 77 34.91 -2.94 -18.82
N TYR A 78 35.59 -2.77 -17.70
CA TYR A 78 35.80 -3.81 -16.70
C TYR A 78 34.89 -3.57 -15.51
N LEU A 79 34.42 -4.66 -14.93
CA LEU A 79 33.58 -4.62 -13.74
C LEU A 79 34.39 -4.20 -12.50
N ASN A 80 33.88 -3.24 -11.74
CA ASN A 80 34.44 -2.86 -10.44
C ASN A 80 33.91 -3.84 -9.38
N PRO A 81 34.79 -4.63 -8.72
CA PRO A 81 34.36 -5.66 -7.77
C PRO A 81 33.61 -5.10 -6.55
N ALA A 82 34.03 -3.95 -6.04
CA ALA A 82 33.38 -3.32 -4.87
C ALA A 82 31.96 -2.86 -5.21
N ALA A 83 31.80 -2.09 -6.28
CA ALA A 83 30.49 -1.63 -6.73
C ALA A 83 29.57 -2.79 -7.13
N PHE A 84 30.12 -3.87 -7.69
CA PHE A 84 29.35 -5.08 -7.98
C PHE A 84 28.86 -5.75 -6.70
N GLY A 85 29.72 -5.88 -5.67
CA GLY A 85 29.33 -6.41 -4.36
C GLY A 85 28.19 -5.61 -3.71
N GLU A 86 28.28 -4.28 -3.76
CA GLU A 86 27.21 -3.39 -3.29
C GLU A 86 25.91 -3.58 -4.07
N LEU A 87 25.98 -3.67 -5.40
CA LEU A 87 24.80 -3.95 -6.23
C LEU A 87 24.14 -5.27 -5.84
N VAL A 88 24.89 -6.34 -5.65
CA VAL A 88 24.39 -7.66 -5.22
C VAL A 88 23.62 -7.55 -3.90
N VAL A 89 24.19 -6.82 -2.92
CA VAL A 89 23.56 -6.63 -1.61
C VAL A 89 22.23 -5.86 -1.75
N VAL A 90 22.24 -4.73 -2.48
CA VAL A 90 21.04 -3.91 -2.68
C VAL A 90 19.93 -4.70 -3.40
N ILE A 91 20.26 -5.41 -4.48
CA ILE A 91 19.26 -6.19 -5.22
C ILE A 91 18.68 -7.32 -4.36
N ARG A 92 19.51 -8.03 -3.59
CA ARG A 92 19.03 -9.04 -2.67
C ARG A 92 18.11 -8.50 -1.58
N HIS A 93 18.38 -7.31 -1.05
CA HIS A 93 17.49 -6.67 -0.09
C HIS A 93 16.15 -6.28 -0.71
N ILE A 94 16.16 -5.68 -1.90
CA ILE A 94 14.92 -5.33 -2.62
C ILE A 94 14.07 -6.58 -2.90
N GLU A 95 14.70 -7.74 -3.17
CA GLU A 95 13.99 -9.00 -3.41
C GLU A 95 13.54 -9.71 -2.12
N ALA A 96 14.30 -9.60 -1.04
CA ALA A 96 14.02 -10.26 0.23
C ALA A 96 12.94 -9.54 1.04
N GLU A 97 12.82 -8.23 0.88
CA GLU A 97 11.74 -7.49 1.50
C GLU A 97 10.43 -7.83 0.76
N PRO A 98 9.37 -8.20 1.51
CA PRO A 98 8.06 -8.35 0.89
C PRO A 98 7.76 -7.04 0.16
N VAL A 99 7.45 -7.13 -1.13
CA VAL A 99 7.07 -5.96 -1.93
C VAL A 99 6.04 -5.19 -1.13
N PRO A 100 6.30 -3.95 -0.73
CA PRO A 100 5.29 -3.18 -0.04
C PRO A 100 4.11 -3.08 -0.99
N THR A 101 3.03 -3.72 -0.63
CA THR A 101 1.78 -3.48 -1.35
C THR A 101 1.53 -1.98 -1.21
N PRO A 102 1.46 -1.20 -2.30
CA PRO A 102 1.25 0.24 -2.18
C PRO A 102 0.06 0.46 -1.26
N PHE A 103 0.20 1.30 -0.25
CA PHE A 103 -0.84 1.54 0.76
C PHE A 103 -2.25 1.59 0.12
N TRP A 104 -2.38 2.36 -0.95
CA TRP A 104 -3.65 2.53 -1.65
C TRP A 104 -4.18 1.26 -2.35
N ALA A 105 -3.34 0.28 -2.63
CA ALA A 105 -3.77 -1.01 -3.19
C ALA A 105 -4.40 -1.93 -2.14
N THR A 106 -4.22 -1.63 -0.84
CA THR A 106 -4.85 -2.35 0.28
C THR A 106 -6.10 -1.66 0.80
N VAL A 107 -6.32 -0.41 0.40
CA VAL A 107 -7.46 0.40 0.81
C VAL A 107 -8.67 0.09 -0.04
N HIS A 108 -9.86 0.04 0.57
CA HIS A 108 -11.12 -0.17 -0.12
C HIS A 108 -11.34 0.86 -1.24
N GLU A 109 -11.80 0.43 -2.42
CA GLU A 109 -11.85 1.25 -3.64
C GLU A 109 -12.62 2.56 -3.48
N ARG A 110 -13.77 2.56 -2.78
CA ARG A 110 -14.55 3.77 -2.51
C ARG A 110 -13.76 4.77 -1.67
N ILE A 111 -12.99 4.29 -0.70
CA ILE A 111 -12.12 5.15 0.15
C ILE A 111 -10.95 5.71 -0.68
N VAL A 112 -10.34 4.90 -1.54
CA VAL A 112 -9.30 5.38 -2.48
C VAL A 112 -9.84 6.53 -3.33
N HIS A 113 -11.02 6.34 -3.91
CA HIS A 113 -11.64 7.31 -4.82
C HIS A 113 -11.81 8.68 -4.19
N ILE A 114 -12.23 8.77 -2.92
CA ILE A 114 -12.53 10.04 -2.26
C ILE A 114 -11.36 10.65 -1.48
N SER A 115 -10.36 9.83 -1.07
CA SER A 115 -9.31 10.27 -0.14
C SER A 115 -7.92 10.38 -0.76
N ALA A 116 -7.59 9.56 -1.78
CA ALA A 116 -6.22 9.42 -2.25
C ALA A 116 -5.64 10.73 -2.82
N ASN A 117 -6.41 11.49 -3.59
CA ASN A 117 -5.92 12.75 -4.17
C ASN A 117 -5.75 13.82 -3.08
N LEU A 118 -6.70 13.94 -2.15
CA LEU A 118 -6.59 14.89 -1.03
C LEU A 118 -5.35 14.60 -0.19
N TYR A 119 -5.10 13.32 0.08
CA TYR A 119 -3.91 12.92 0.83
C TYR A 119 -2.61 13.24 0.09
N LYS A 120 -2.53 12.96 -1.22
CA LYS A 120 -1.36 13.27 -2.06
C LYS A 120 -1.09 14.77 -2.13
N ASP A 121 -2.16 15.57 -2.14
CA ASP A 121 -2.09 17.03 -2.20
C ASP A 121 -1.80 17.67 -0.82
N GLY A 122 -1.59 16.85 0.24
CA GLY A 122 -1.27 17.32 1.59
C GLY A 122 -2.47 17.71 2.44
N HIS A 123 -3.69 17.51 1.96
CA HIS A 123 -4.94 17.81 2.69
C HIS A 123 -5.34 16.65 3.61
N TYR A 124 -4.48 16.32 4.58
CA TYR A 124 -4.58 15.11 5.40
C TYR A 124 -5.88 15.04 6.21
N ALA A 125 -6.25 16.12 6.89
CA ALA A 125 -7.49 16.19 7.67
C ALA A 125 -8.72 15.93 6.79
N SER A 126 -8.79 16.59 5.63
CA SER A 126 -9.90 16.41 4.68
C SER A 126 -9.95 15.00 4.09
N ALA A 127 -8.79 14.36 3.85
CA ALA A 127 -8.73 13.00 3.36
C ALA A 127 -9.29 12.00 4.38
N ALA A 128 -8.91 12.15 5.64
CA ALA A 128 -9.39 11.32 6.75
C ALA A 128 -10.88 11.54 7.02
N GLU A 129 -11.33 12.80 7.10
CA GLU A 129 -12.74 13.14 7.29
C GLU A 129 -13.64 12.54 6.22
N LYS A 130 -13.26 12.68 4.94
CA LYS A 130 -14.03 12.08 3.83
C LYS A 130 -14.06 10.58 3.88
N ALA A 131 -12.96 9.92 4.29
CA ALA A 131 -12.93 8.48 4.45
C ALA A 131 -13.94 8.01 5.50
N VAL A 132 -13.97 8.63 6.67
CA VAL A 132 -14.94 8.29 7.73
C VAL A 132 -16.37 8.63 7.33
N LYS A 133 -16.58 9.74 6.64
CA LYS A 133 -17.90 10.13 6.12
C LYS A 133 -18.43 9.10 5.11
N GLU A 134 -17.57 8.52 4.29
CA GLU A 134 -17.96 7.48 3.33
C GLU A 134 -18.47 6.22 4.02
N VAL A 135 -17.89 5.86 5.17
CA VAL A 135 -18.42 4.77 6.01
C VAL A 135 -19.83 5.08 6.50
N GLU A 136 -20.11 6.32 6.92
CA GLU A 136 -21.47 6.74 7.29
C GLU A 136 -22.45 6.61 6.11
N VAL A 137 -22.04 7.03 4.91
CA VAL A 137 -22.86 6.89 3.69
C VAL A 137 -23.16 5.40 3.43
N ARG A 138 -22.14 4.56 3.47
CA ARG A 138 -22.30 3.11 3.22
C ARG A 138 -23.17 2.40 4.27
N LEU A 139 -23.09 2.80 5.54
CA LEU A 139 -23.97 2.30 6.60
C LEU A 139 -25.45 2.58 6.28
N LYS A 140 -25.76 3.80 5.85
CA LYS A 140 -27.12 4.20 5.45
C LYS A 140 -27.60 3.45 4.20
N GLU A 141 -26.72 3.26 3.22
CA GLU A 141 -27.02 2.43 2.04
C GLU A 141 -27.31 1.00 2.44
N LYS A 142 -26.45 0.38 3.27
CA LYS A 142 -26.64 -1.00 3.75
C LYS A 142 -27.96 -1.17 4.50
N PHE A 143 -28.33 -0.18 5.32
CA PHE A 143 -29.64 -0.17 5.98
C PHE A 143 -30.78 -0.16 4.96
N ALA A 144 -30.71 0.71 3.95
CA ALA A 144 -31.74 0.78 2.91
C ALA A 144 -31.82 -0.49 2.06
N GLU A 145 -30.69 -1.13 1.77
CA GLU A 145 -30.63 -2.44 1.09
C GLU A 145 -31.35 -3.53 1.89
N LEU A 146 -31.15 -3.58 3.20
CA LEU A 146 -31.68 -4.62 4.07
C LEU A 146 -33.11 -4.33 4.58
N LYS A 147 -33.52 -3.06 4.58
CA LYS A 147 -34.84 -2.58 4.98
C LYS A 147 -35.44 -1.62 3.94
N PRO A 148 -35.75 -2.07 2.74
CA PRO A 148 -36.15 -1.18 1.62
C PRO A 148 -37.44 -0.40 1.89
N ASN A 149 -38.29 -0.88 2.79
CA ASN A 149 -39.57 -0.23 3.15
C ASN A 149 -39.48 0.62 4.42
N ALA A 150 -38.31 0.70 5.07
CA ALA A 150 -38.14 1.48 6.29
C ALA A 150 -37.51 2.84 5.97
N PHE A 151 -37.89 3.83 6.76
CA PHE A 151 -37.25 5.15 6.68
C PHE A 151 -35.85 5.07 7.28
N VAL A 152 -34.82 5.58 6.55
CA VAL A 152 -33.44 5.59 7.04
C VAL A 152 -33.33 6.58 8.22
N PRO A 153 -32.87 6.14 9.41
CA PRO A 153 -32.71 7.03 10.53
C PRO A 153 -31.74 8.19 10.23
N LYS A 154 -31.99 9.35 10.84
CA LYS A 154 -31.09 10.51 10.71
C LYS A 154 -29.79 10.30 11.47
N GLU A 155 -29.91 9.82 12.70
CA GLU A 155 -28.78 9.59 13.60
C GLU A 155 -28.05 8.30 13.23
N ILE A 156 -26.73 8.40 13.04
CA ILE A 156 -25.91 7.26 12.65
C ILE A 156 -25.89 6.14 13.69
N THR A 157 -26.01 6.49 14.95
CA THR A 157 -26.11 5.52 16.07
C THR A 157 -27.35 4.63 15.98
N GLU A 158 -28.47 5.17 15.51
CA GLU A 158 -29.70 4.41 15.26
C GLU A 158 -29.52 3.45 14.07
N VAL A 159 -28.83 3.90 13.01
CA VAL A 159 -28.51 3.05 11.85
C VAL A 159 -27.60 1.89 12.29
N ILE A 160 -26.54 2.15 13.05
CA ILE A 160 -25.63 1.13 13.57
C ILE A 160 -26.39 0.13 14.46
N SER A 161 -27.24 0.64 15.36
CA SER A 161 -28.04 -0.23 16.23
C SER A 161 -29.00 -1.10 15.42
N ALA A 162 -29.68 -0.56 14.41
CA ALA A 162 -30.60 -1.30 13.58
C ALA A 162 -29.90 -2.38 12.72
N LEU A 163 -28.65 -2.16 12.34
CA LEU A 163 -27.84 -3.12 11.59
C LEU A 163 -27.24 -4.21 12.49
N PHE A 164 -26.66 -3.83 13.64
CA PHE A 164 -25.72 -4.67 14.40
C PHE A 164 -26.17 -4.99 15.84
N SER A 165 -27.35 -4.58 16.31
CA SER A 165 -27.84 -5.04 17.63
C SER A 165 -28.17 -6.54 17.61
N ASP A 166 -28.49 -7.11 18.76
CA ASP A 166 -28.87 -8.52 18.88
C ASP A 166 -30.08 -8.88 17.97
N ASN A 167 -30.97 -7.91 17.74
CA ASN A 167 -32.08 -8.00 16.82
C ASN A 167 -31.81 -7.24 15.49
N GLY A 168 -30.53 -6.92 15.21
CA GLY A 168 -30.13 -6.21 14.00
C GLY A 168 -30.33 -7.07 12.76
N VAL A 169 -30.35 -6.39 11.60
CA VAL A 169 -30.68 -7.06 10.32
C VAL A 169 -29.48 -7.49 9.50
N PHE A 170 -28.26 -7.09 9.92
CA PHE A 170 -27.04 -7.42 9.18
C PHE A 170 -26.29 -8.59 9.82
N HIS A 171 -26.49 -9.78 9.29
CA HIS A 171 -25.88 -11.04 9.74
C HIS A 171 -24.71 -11.41 8.80
N PHE A 172 -23.52 -10.95 9.10
CA PHE A 172 -22.29 -11.16 8.30
C PHE A 172 -21.38 -12.26 8.87
N CYS A 173 -21.74 -12.86 10.00
CA CYS A 173 -21.00 -13.96 10.62
C CYS A 173 -21.95 -14.89 11.38
N ASP A 174 -21.48 -16.12 11.68
CA ASP A 174 -22.24 -17.08 12.48
C ASP A 174 -22.30 -16.69 13.95
N THR A 175 -23.41 -16.13 14.37
CA THR A 175 -23.67 -15.73 15.76
C THR A 175 -24.21 -16.86 16.64
N SER A 176 -24.27 -18.11 16.19
CA SER A 176 -24.62 -19.27 17.02
C SER A 176 -23.48 -19.62 17.98
N THR A 177 -22.24 -19.29 17.62
CA THR A 177 -21.04 -19.54 18.41
C THR A 177 -20.68 -18.36 19.32
N ILE A 178 -19.96 -18.63 20.42
CA ILE A 178 -19.46 -17.58 21.33
C ILE A 178 -18.48 -16.67 20.58
N SER A 179 -17.61 -17.22 19.73
CA SER A 179 -16.63 -16.46 18.96
C SER A 179 -17.32 -15.52 17.98
N GLY A 180 -18.33 -16.01 17.25
CA GLY A 180 -19.10 -15.21 16.30
C GLY A 180 -19.87 -14.07 16.99
N LYS A 181 -20.50 -14.34 18.14
CA LYS A 181 -21.14 -13.28 18.96
C LYS A 181 -20.15 -12.19 19.37
N ASN A 182 -18.97 -12.60 19.86
CA ASN A 182 -17.93 -11.66 20.25
C ASN A 182 -17.41 -10.84 19.07
N TYR A 183 -17.22 -11.48 17.93
CA TYR A 183 -16.79 -10.80 16.69
C TYR A 183 -17.85 -9.79 16.23
N HIS A 184 -19.10 -10.19 16.13
CA HIS A 184 -20.22 -9.32 15.75
C HIS A 184 -20.35 -8.09 16.67
N ARG A 185 -20.31 -8.33 18.01
CA ARG A 185 -20.31 -7.26 19.01
C ARG A 185 -19.09 -6.34 18.86
N GLY A 186 -17.89 -6.90 18.65
CA GLY A 186 -16.65 -6.14 18.46
C GLY A 186 -16.72 -5.22 17.25
N VAL A 187 -17.23 -5.72 16.13
CA VAL A 187 -17.45 -4.93 14.91
C VAL A 187 -18.43 -3.79 15.14
N ARG A 188 -19.55 -4.04 15.82
CA ARG A 188 -20.49 -2.98 16.20
C ARG A 188 -19.79 -1.86 16.99
N LEU A 189 -19.01 -2.23 18.02
CA LEU A 189 -18.27 -1.26 18.85
C LEU A 189 -17.23 -0.47 18.03
N LEU A 190 -16.60 -1.08 17.03
CA LEU A 190 -15.70 -0.37 16.11
C LEU A 190 -16.44 0.70 15.30
N PHE A 191 -17.62 0.39 14.76
CA PHE A 191 -18.44 1.38 14.07
C PHE A 191 -18.87 2.51 15.01
N GLU A 192 -19.40 2.19 16.17
CA GLU A 192 -19.83 3.18 17.19
C GLU A 192 -18.65 4.08 17.60
N GLY A 193 -17.50 3.49 17.92
CA GLY A 193 -16.28 4.21 18.33
C GLY A 193 -15.73 5.10 17.22
N THR A 194 -15.70 4.61 16.00
CA THR A 194 -15.21 5.37 14.83
C THR A 194 -16.09 6.59 14.57
N MET A 195 -17.41 6.44 14.60
CA MET A 195 -18.33 7.57 14.40
C MET A 195 -18.22 8.58 15.55
N ALA A 196 -18.10 8.11 16.78
CA ALA A 196 -17.96 8.98 17.95
C ALA A 196 -16.62 9.74 17.97
N ALA A 197 -15.52 9.05 17.65
CA ALA A 197 -14.17 9.62 17.75
C ALA A 197 -13.78 10.52 16.58
N TYR A 198 -14.16 10.16 15.36
CA TYR A 198 -13.64 10.81 14.15
C TYR A 198 -14.70 11.54 13.31
N ARG A 199 -15.96 11.12 13.38
CA ARG A 199 -17.03 11.79 12.60
C ARG A 199 -17.58 13.03 13.31
N ASN A 200 -17.87 12.94 14.59
CA ASN A 200 -18.48 14.03 15.37
C ASN A 200 -17.51 15.20 15.63
N PRO A 201 -16.25 15.00 16.07
CA PRO A 201 -15.32 16.09 16.36
C PRO A 201 -14.89 16.87 15.09
N SER A 202 -14.66 16.20 13.97
CA SER A 202 -14.25 16.86 12.72
C SER A 202 -15.28 17.83 12.16
N SER A 203 -16.54 17.71 12.57
CA SER A 203 -17.62 18.64 12.18
C SER A 203 -17.58 19.97 12.94
N HIS A 204 -16.83 20.07 14.05
CA HIS A 204 -16.90 21.18 15.01
C HIS A 204 -15.55 21.83 15.36
N ALA A 205 -14.41 21.26 14.92
CA ALA A 205 -13.10 21.82 15.21
C ALA A 205 -12.17 21.68 13.98
N ASN A 206 -11.38 22.75 13.71
CA ASN A 206 -10.26 22.67 12.79
C ASN A 206 -9.14 21.87 13.45
N LEU A 207 -9.24 20.53 13.43
CA LEU A 207 -8.18 19.65 13.91
C LEU A 207 -7.09 19.57 12.86
N GLU A 208 -5.88 19.95 13.22
CA GLU A 208 -4.70 19.64 12.41
C GLU A 208 -4.43 18.14 12.56
N THR A 209 -4.72 17.38 11.49
CA THR A 209 -4.45 15.95 11.45
C THR A 209 -3.11 15.73 10.76
N GLU A 210 -2.17 15.08 11.46
CA GLU A 210 -0.87 14.74 10.89
C GLU A 210 -0.99 13.68 9.79
N LYS A 211 0.00 13.65 8.91
CA LYS A 211 0.10 12.70 7.80
C LYS A 211 -0.12 11.24 8.21
N ARG A 212 0.52 10.82 9.33
CA ARG A 212 0.43 9.46 9.88
C ARG A 212 -0.97 9.17 10.39
N GLU A 213 -1.52 10.07 11.17
CA GLU A 213 -2.85 9.94 11.77
C GLU A 213 -3.94 9.82 10.69
N ALA A 214 -3.84 10.59 9.61
CA ALA A 214 -4.74 10.48 8.48
C ALA A 214 -4.68 9.08 7.83
N LEU A 215 -3.50 8.48 7.67
CA LEU A 215 -3.37 7.12 7.14
C LEU A 215 -4.03 6.09 8.06
N GLU A 216 -3.86 6.22 9.37
CA GLU A 216 -4.47 5.33 10.35
C GLU A 216 -6.01 5.40 10.28
N GLN A 217 -6.59 6.60 10.17
CA GLN A 217 -8.03 6.79 10.01
C GLN A 217 -8.56 6.26 8.67
N ILE A 218 -7.84 6.49 7.57
CA ILE A 218 -8.17 5.97 6.24
C ILE A 218 -8.16 4.44 6.24
N MET A 219 -7.18 3.81 6.90
CA MET A 219 -7.10 2.35 7.01
C MET A 219 -8.25 1.79 7.84
N LEU A 220 -8.59 2.43 8.95
CA LEU A 220 -9.74 2.04 9.77
C LEU A 220 -11.04 2.15 8.97
N ALA A 221 -11.26 3.27 8.27
CA ALA A 221 -12.42 3.43 7.40
C ALA A 221 -12.49 2.34 6.31
N SER A 222 -11.36 2.02 5.70
CA SER A 222 -11.26 0.94 4.71
C SER A 222 -11.66 -0.42 5.30
N GLN A 223 -11.17 -0.75 6.47
CA GLN A 223 -11.53 -2.00 7.17
C GLN A 223 -13.03 -2.10 7.43
N LEU A 224 -13.65 -1.01 7.87
CA LEU A 224 -15.09 -0.96 8.12
C LEU A 224 -15.91 -1.09 6.82
N MET A 225 -15.44 -0.53 5.71
CA MET A 225 -16.06 -0.71 4.40
C MET A 225 -16.07 -2.18 3.95
N TYR A 226 -14.93 -2.88 4.08
CA TYR A 226 -14.87 -4.32 3.77
C TYR A 226 -15.84 -5.15 4.61
N VAL A 227 -16.07 -4.78 5.87
CA VAL A 227 -17.09 -5.47 6.69
C VAL A 227 -18.50 -5.25 6.13
N LEU A 228 -18.82 -4.02 5.68
CA LEU A 228 -20.14 -3.71 5.09
C LEU A 228 -20.39 -4.41 3.75
N ASP A 229 -19.33 -4.83 3.07
CA ASP A 229 -19.43 -5.58 1.80
C ASP A 229 -19.48 -7.11 1.99
N LEU A 230 -19.37 -7.60 3.23
CA LEU A 230 -19.56 -9.02 3.51
C LEU A 230 -20.99 -9.47 3.13
N PRO A 231 -21.14 -10.71 2.63
CA PRO A 231 -22.45 -11.27 2.34
C PRO A 231 -23.26 -11.45 3.64
N GLN A 232 -24.57 -11.48 3.50
CA GLN A 232 -25.47 -11.95 4.55
C GLN A 232 -25.31 -13.48 4.72
N ASN A 233 -25.18 -13.93 5.96
CA ASN A 233 -25.23 -15.35 6.32
C ASN A 233 -26.65 -15.79 6.64
#